data_54225b9cb28337604c48f67d386feeab
#
_entry.id   54225b9cb28337604c48f67d386feeab
#
_cell.length_a   1.000
_cell.length_b   1.000
_cell.length_c   1.000
_cell.angle_alpha   90.00
_cell.angle_beta   90.00
_cell.angle_gamma   90.00
#
_symmetry.space_group_name_H-M   'P 1'
#
loop_
_entity.id
_entity.type
_entity.pdbx_description
1 polymer ?
#
loop_
_entity_poly.entity_id
_entity_poly.type
_entity_poly.pdbx_seq_one_letter_code
_entity_poly.pdbx_strand_id
1 'polypeptide(L)'
;MSERPRLEGKVAIVTGAGSSGPGVGNGKATSLLFAREGARVLLVDATLERAEETQRMIQEEGGEASVFQGDMTSRDDCQAMADAALERYGRLDILDNNVGMSMRGTVVDVSEDDWDRIIAVNVKSMIFASGAAIPYMKESGGGSIINISSIAGLRAHSQTPYTTTKTAVIGLTFSMAADHGPDNIRVNCIAPGLLHTPMTAPRMSDVQREQRKSAAPLGTEGTAWDVGWAAVFLASEEARWITGIVLPVEAGLTVTSPVTYTTIGQQARF
;
A
#
# COMPACT_ATOMS: atom_id res chain seq x y z
N MET A 1 -27.19 -2.69 1.34
CA MET A 1 -25.80 -2.39 1.81
C MET A 1 -25.79 -2.80 3.26
N SER A 2 -24.79 -3.54 3.73
CA SER A 2 -24.67 -3.97 5.12
C SER A 2 -24.62 -2.75 6.02
N GLU A 3 -25.48 -2.69 7.04
CA GLU A 3 -25.44 -1.63 8.08
C GLU A 3 -24.23 -1.77 9.03
N ARG A 4 -23.40 -2.81 8.81
CA ARG A 4 -22.23 -3.11 9.65
C ARG A 4 -20.94 -2.68 8.96
N PRO A 5 -19.94 -2.18 9.73
CA PRO A 5 -18.61 -1.91 9.22
C PRO A 5 -17.99 -3.15 8.56
N ARG A 6 -17.28 -2.97 7.46
CA ARG A 6 -16.77 -4.06 6.59
C ARG A 6 -15.64 -4.87 7.23
N LEU A 7 -14.95 -4.28 8.21
CA LEU A 7 -13.80 -4.88 8.92
C LEU A 7 -14.06 -5.01 10.42
N GLU A 8 -15.34 -5.04 10.84
CA GLU A 8 -15.72 -5.13 12.25
C GLU A 8 -15.06 -6.32 12.94
N GLY A 9 -14.38 -6.06 14.05
CA GLY A 9 -13.70 -7.07 14.86
C GLY A 9 -12.38 -7.61 14.30
N LYS A 10 -11.95 -7.16 13.12
CA LYS A 10 -10.65 -7.51 12.53
C LYS A 10 -9.51 -6.71 13.19
N VAL A 11 -8.32 -7.29 13.17
CA VAL A 11 -7.08 -6.64 13.58
C VAL A 11 -6.19 -6.47 12.35
N ALA A 12 -5.74 -5.24 12.13
CA ALA A 12 -4.90 -4.89 11.00
C ALA A 12 -3.54 -4.34 11.44
N ILE A 13 -2.48 -4.74 10.77
CA ILE A 13 -1.19 -4.06 10.77
C ILE A 13 -1.09 -3.24 9.49
N VAL A 14 -0.76 -1.95 9.60
CA VAL A 14 -0.42 -1.09 8.46
C VAL A 14 1.01 -0.60 8.61
N THR A 15 1.90 -0.99 7.69
CA THR A 15 3.30 -0.55 7.69
C THR A 15 3.44 0.75 6.89
N GLY A 16 4.26 1.70 7.37
CA GLY A 16 4.32 3.05 6.81
C GLY A 16 3.00 3.80 7.02
N ALA A 17 2.42 3.68 8.22
CA ALA A 17 1.11 4.22 8.58
C ALA A 17 1.08 5.75 8.74
N GLY A 18 2.24 6.40 8.75
CA GLY A 18 2.37 7.85 8.77
C GLY A 18 2.38 8.49 7.37
N SER A 19 2.77 9.75 7.32
CA SER A 19 2.99 10.47 6.06
C SER A 19 4.39 11.10 6.03
N SER A 20 5.02 11.10 4.86
CA SER A 20 6.37 11.66 4.68
C SER A 20 6.43 13.20 4.71
N GLY A 21 5.28 13.86 4.84
CA GLY A 21 5.10 15.32 4.91
C GLY A 21 3.65 15.68 5.20
N PRO A 22 3.30 16.98 5.20
CA PRO A 22 1.94 17.43 5.46
C PRO A 22 0.92 16.77 4.53
N GLY A 23 -0.22 16.33 5.07
CA GLY A 23 -1.31 15.69 4.34
C GLY A 23 -1.39 14.17 4.56
N VAL A 24 -2.09 13.49 3.67
CA VAL A 24 -2.44 12.08 3.81
C VAL A 24 -1.70 11.23 2.78
N GLY A 25 -0.81 10.35 3.25
CA GLY A 25 -0.17 9.29 2.45
C GLY A 25 -1.03 8.02 2.40
N ASN A 26 -0.65 7.06 1.54
CA ASN A 26 -1.44 5.83 1.34
C ASN A 26 -1.64 5.06 2.64
N GLY A 27 -0.57 4.80 3.41
CA GLY A 27 -0.69 4.06 4.68
C GLY A 27 -1.54 4.79 5.71
N LYS A 28 -1.43 6.13 5.81
CA LYS A 28 -2.31 6.93 6.67
C LYS A 28 -3.77 6.82 6.23
N ALA A 29 -4.09 6.95 4.93
CA ALA A 29 -5.45 6.80 4.42
C ALA A 29 -6.00 5.40 4.68
N THR A 30 -5.22 4.36 4.40
CA THR A 30 -5.60 2.97 4.67
C THR A 30 -5.90 2.75 6.15
N SER A 31 -5.04 3.24 7.04
CA SER A 31 -5.23 3.12 8.50
C SER A 31 -6.52 3.77 8.98
N LEU A 32 -6.78 5.00 8.55
CA LEU A 32 -8.00 5.73 8.87
C LEU A 32 -9.25 5.01 8.37
N LEU A 33 -9.23 4.52 7.13
CA LEU A 33 -10.35 3.80 6.56
C LEU A 33 -10.56 2.42 7.22
N PHE A 34 -9.49 1.70 7.53
CA PHE A 34 -9.60 0.43 8.27
C PHE A 34 -10.28 0.65 9.63
N ALA A 35 -9.87 1.68 10.37
CA ALA A 35 -10.50 2.02 11.65
C ALA A 35 -11.97 2.45 11.51
N ARG A 36 -12.31 3.28 10.52
CA ARG A 36 -13.71 3.67 10.20
C ARG A 36 -14.59 2.47 9.85
N GLU A 37 -13.99 1.45 9.23
CA GLU A 37 -14.65 0.19 8.88
C GLU A 37 -14.59 -0.85 10.01
N GLY A 38 -14.24 -0.45 11.24
CA GLY A 38 -14.35 -1.25 12.46
C GLY A 38 -13.14 -2.13 12.79
N ALA A 39 -12.03 -2.00 12.10
CA ALA A 39 -10.80 -2.69 12.46
C ALA A 39 -10.07 -1.99 13.61
N ARG A 40 -9.39 -2.79 14.46
CA ARG A 40 -8.36 -2.30 15.38
C ARG A 40 -7.02 -2.29 14.65
N VAL A 41 -6.30 -1.16 14.68
CA VAL A 41 -5.15 -0.97 13.80
C VAL A 41 -3.86 -0.80 14.58
N LEU A 42 -2.86 -1.63 14.29
CA LEU A 42 -1.47 -1.40 14.69
C LEU A 42 -0.80 -0.55 13.60
N LEU A 43 -0.48 0.68 13.95
CA LEU A 43 0.16 1.68 13.09
C LEU A 43 1.68 1.54 13.21
N VAL A 44 2.34 1.13 12.13
CA VAL A 44 3.78 0.91 12.12
C VAL A 44 4.47 1.96 11.26
N ASP A 45 5.44 2.67 11.83
CA ASP A 45 6.30 3.62 11.09
C ASP A 45 7.69 3.65 11.72
N ALA A 46 8.70 3.93 10.92
CA ALA A 46 10.07 4.15 11.42
C ALA A 46 10.18 5.46 12.21
N THR A 47 9.28 6.41 11.97
CA THR A 47 9.18 7.70 12.65
C THR A 47 7.95 7.70 13.55
N LEU A 48 8.16 7.61 14.85
CA LEU A 48 7.10 7.48 15.86
C LEU A 48 6.02 8.56 15.74
N GLU A 49 6.43 9.81 15.63
CA GLU A 49 5.55 10.98 15.60
C GLU A 49 4.57 10.94 14.43
N ARG A 50 4.96 10.33 13.30
CA ARG A 50 4.09 10.18 12.12
C ARG A 50 2.97 9.17 12.36
N ALA A 51 3.28 8.09 13.05
CA ALA A 51 2.28 7.09 13.43
C ALA A 51 1.34 7.63 14.53
N GLU A 52 1.88 8.37 15.49
CA GLU A 52 1.09 9.03 16.57
C GLU A 52 0.11 10.06 16.01
N GLU A 53 0.49 10.80 14.97
CA GLU A 53 -0.44 11.71 14.28
C GLU A 53 -1.64 10.95 13.70
N THR A 54 -1.38 9.81 13.05
CA THR A 54 -2.43 8.95 12.49
C THR A 54 -3.29 8.36 13.61
N GLN A 55 -2.68 7.93 14.72
CA GLN A 55 -3.39 7.40 15.88
C GLN A 55 -4.37 8.44 16.47
N ARG A 56 -3.91 9.67 16.66
CA ARG A 56 -4.77 10.75 17.15
C ARG A 56 -5.99 10.97 16.26
N MET A 57 -5.79 10.99 14.93
CA MET A 57 -6.90 11.15 13.99
C MET A 57 -7.91 9.99 14.08
N ILE A 58 -7.44 8.75 14.25
CA ILE A 58 -8.32 7.58 14.43
C ILE A 58 -9.10 7.69 15.75
N GLN A 59 -8.43 8.08 16.85
CA GLN A 59 -9.05 8.23 18.17
C GLN A 59 -10.07 9.38 18.21
N GLU A 60 -9.80 10.50 17.54
CA GLU A 60 -10.73 11.62 17.40
C GLU A 60 -12.03 11.21 16.67
N GLU A 61 -11.96 10.23 15.79
CA GLU A 61 -13.12 9.63 15.11
C GLU A 61 -13.76 8.46 15.88
N GLY A 62 -13.25 8.14 17.07
CA GLY A 62 -13.76 7.06 17.93
C GLY A 62 -13.27 5.66 17.57
N GLY A 63 -12.29 5.53 16.67
CA GLY A 63 -11.67 4.27 16.31
C GLY A 63 -10.59 3.83 17.30
N GLU A 64 -10.14 2.56 17.18
CA GLU A 64 -9.11 1.96 18.03
C GLU A 64 -7.81 1.76 17.25
N ALA A 65 -6.72 2.35 17.71
CA ALA A 65 -5.39 2.15 17.14
C ALA A 65 -4.28 2.24 18.20
N SER A 66 -3.19 1.55 17.96
CA SER A 66 -1.95 1.66 18.71
C SER A 66 -0.76 1.83 17.79
N VAL A 67 0.34 2.34 18.31
CA VAL A 67 1.55 2.64 17.55
C VAL A 67 2.66 1.65 17.86
N PHE A 68 3.41 1.25 16.84
CA PHE A 68 4.66 0.51 16.94
C PHE A 68 5.73 1.21 16.09
N GLN A 69 6.83 1.64 16.74
CA GLN A 69 7.97 2.16 16.02
C GLN A 69 8.89 1.01 15.59
N GLY A 70 9.18 0.88 14.29
CA GLY A 70 10.07 -0.16 13.80
C GLY A 70 10.52 0.06 12.35
N ASP A 71 11.71 -0.45 12.03
CA ASP A 71 12.25 -0.49 10.69
C ASP A 71 11.91 -1.83 10.02
N MET A 72 11.04 -1.80 9.03
CA MET A 72 10.59 -3.02 8.34
C MET A 72 11.69 -3.69 7.49
N THR A 73 12.87 -3.08 7.37
CA THR A 73 14.04 -3.75 6.79
C THR A 73 14.78 -4.66 7.81
N SER A 74 14.44 -4.55 9.10
CA SER A 74 14.89 -5.39 10.21
C SER A 74 13.93 -6.57 10.41
N ARG A 75 14.47 -7.78 10.42
CA ARG A 75 13.68 -9.00 10.70
C ARG A 75 13.17 -9.01 12.15
N ASP A 76 14.00 -8.54 13.08
CA ASP A 76 13.66 -8.51 14.50
C ASP A 76 12.52 -7.52 14.78
N ASP A 77 12.54 -6.33 14.15
CA ASP A 77 11.46 -5.37 14.26
C ASP A 77 10.16 -5.90 13.64
N CYS A 78 10.23 -6.61 12.51
CA CYS A 78 9.07 -7.24 11.91
C CYS A 78 8.45 -8.31 12.83
N GLN A 79 9.28 -9.11 13.51
CA GLN A 79 8.79 -10.09 14.48
C GLN A 79 8.15 -9.38 15.67
N ALA A 80 8.83 -8.41 16.26
CA ALA A 80 8.31 -7.64 17.39
C ALA A 80 7.00 -6.89 17.06
N MET A 81 6.86 -6.41 15.83
CA MET A 81 5.61 -5.82 15.31
C MET A 81 4.45 -6.84 15.34
N ALA A 82 4.69 -8.05 14.84
CA ALA A 82 3.66 -9.08 14.80
C ALA A 82 3.27 -9.56 16.22
N ASP A 83 4.28 -9.71 17.10
CA ASP A 83 4.09 -10.03 18.52
C ASP A 83 3.25 -8.96 19.22
N ALA A 84 3.53 -7.67 18.97
CA ALA A 84 2.80 -6.56 19.54
C ALA A 84 1.33 -6.54 19.10
N ALA A 85 1.01 -6.92 17.86
CA ALA A 85 -0.37 -7.02 17.41
C ALA A 85 -1.11 -8.14 18.15
N LEU A 86 -0.48 -9.30 18.32
CA LEU A 86 -1.06 -10.42 19.07
C LEU A 86 -1.24 -10.07 20.54
N GLU A 87 -0.22 -9.50 21.19
CA GLU A 87 -0.26 -9.12 22.60
C GLU A 87 -1.38 -8.11 22.89
N ARG A 88 -1.54 -7.09 22.03
CA ARG A 88 -2.49 -6.00 22.25
C ARG A 88 -3.93 -6.36 21.88
N TYR A 89 -4.10 -7.18 20.85
CA TYR A 89 -5.40 -7.40 20.22
C TYR A 89 -5.86 -8.86 20.18
N GLY A 90 -4.96 -9.81 20.49
CA GLY A 90 -5.26 -11.24 20.60
C GLY A 90 -5.42 -12.00 19.28
N ARG A 91 -5.26 -11.32 18.13
CA ARG A 91 -5.36 -11.91 16.78
C ARG A 91 -4.70 -11.02 15.73
N LEU A 92 -4.52 -11.56 14.52
CA LEU A 92 -4.09 -10.79 13.35
C LEU A 92 -4.84 -11.28 12.11
N ASP A 93 -5.53 -10.38 11.42
CA ASP A 93 -6.36 -10.69 10.25
C ASP A 93 -5.86 -10.02 8.96
N ILE A 94 -5.25 -8.84 9.07
CA ILE A 94 -4.90 -8.02 7.91
C ILE A 94 -3.47 -7.49 8.06
N LEU A 95 -2.69 -7.58 6.96
CA LEU A 95 -1.41 -6.91 6.84
C LEU A 95 -1.40 -6.04 5.58
N ASP A 96 -1.23 -4.73 5.73
CA ASP A 96 -0.96 -3.79 4.63
C ASP A 96 0.53 -3.47 4.56
N ASN A 97 1.22 -4.06 3.60
CA ASN A 97 2.61 -3.81 3.27
C ASN A 97 2.74 -2.55 2.41
N ASN A 98 2.72 -1.39 3.05
CA ASN A 98 2.74 -0.10 2.36
C ASN A 98 4.09 0.62 2.41
N VAL A 99 5.05 0.18 3.23
CA VAL A 99 6.40 0.77 3.26
C VAL A 99 7.02 0.75 1.86
N GLY A 100 7.57 1.89 1.45
CA GLY A 100 8.25 2.00 0.17
C GLY A 100 8.92 3.35 -0.04
N MET A 101 9.90 3.35 -0.93
CA MET A 101 10.61 4.55 -1.36
C MET A 101 10.68 4.62 -2.88
N SER A 102 10.76 5.84 -3.39
CA SER A 102 11.00 6.11 -4.81
C SER A 102 12.49 6.41 -5.03
N MET A 103 13.04 5.92 -6.12
CA MET A 103 14.41 6.19 -6.53
C MET A 103 14.46 6.40 -8.05
N ARG A 104 15.16 7.46 -8.47
CA ARG A 104 15.45 7.75 -9.88
C ARG A 104 16.76 7.09 -10.28
N GLY A 105 17.00 7.00 -11.57
CA GLY A 105 18.23 6.48 -12.14
C GLY A 105 18.00 5.38 -13.17
N THR A 106 19.01 5.17 -14.00
CA THR A 106 19.11 4.08 -14.98
C THR A 106 20.05 3.00 -14.46
N VAL A 107 20.26 1.93 -15.20
CA VAL A 107 21.24 0.89 -14.86
C VAL A 107 22.69 1.40 -14.82
N VAL A 108 22.94 2.57 -15.42
CA VAL A 108 24.27 3.19 -15.47
C VAL A 108 24.50 4.07 -14.24
N ASP A 109 23.44 4.67 -13.69
CA ASP A 109 23.56 5.71 -12.65
C ASP A 109 23.42 5.16 -11.22
N VAL A 110 22.76 4.00 -11.05
CA VAL A 110 22.46 3.47 -9.73
C VAL A 110 23.72 2.88 -9.08
N SER A 111 24.07 3.33 -7.87
CA SER A 111 25.12 2.72 -7.07
C SER A 111 24.67 1.39 -6.43
N GLU A 112 25.63 0.57 -6.00
CA GLU A 112 25.33 -0.68 -5.27
C GLU A 112 24.58 -0.39 -3.97
N ASP A 113 25.02 0.60 -3.19
CA ASP A 113 24.35 1.01 -1.94
C ASP A 113 22.89 1.45 -2.17
N ASP A 114 22.65 2.25 -3.21
CA ASP A 114 21.30 2.69 -3.55
C ASP A 114 20.42 1.52 -4.01
N TRP A 115 20.99 0.60 -4.78
CA TRP A 115 20.32 -0.61 -5.21
C TRP A 115 19.94 -1.48 -4.01
N ASP A 116 20.89 -1.75 -3.12
CA ASP A 116 20.63 -2.56 -1.93
C ASP A 116 19.60 -1.91 -1.01
N ARG A 117 19.67 -0.59 -0.86
CA ARG A 117 18.70 0.18 -0.07
C ARG A 117 17.28 0.09 -0.64
N ILE A 118 17.10 0.28 -1.95
CA ILE A 118 15.74 0.23 -2.53
C ILE A 118 15.15 -1.17 -2.50
N ILE A 119 15.97 -2.21 -2.71
CA ILE A 119 15.55 -3.61 -2.56
C ILE A 119 15.17 -3.89 -1.10
N ALA A 120 15.96 -3.45 -0.13
CA ALA A 120 15.67 -3.63 1.28
C ALA A 120 14.33 -3.00 1.65
N VAL A 121 14.10 -1.75 1.26
CA VAL A 121 12.89 -1.00 1.63
C VAL A 121 11.65 -1.47 0.87
N ASN A 122 11.74 -1.73 -0.44
CA ASN A 122 10.56 -2.00 -1.26
C ASN A 122 10.18 -3.48 -1.38
N VAL A 123 11.12 -4.40 -1.12
CA VAL A 123 10.89 -5.85 -1.32
C VAL A 123 11.14 -6.64 -0.06
N LYS A 124 12.36 -6.53 0.51
CA LYS A 124 12.76 -7.31 1.69
C LYS A 124 11.88 -7.00 2.90
N SER A 125 11.48 -5.74 3.09
CA SER A 125 10.55 -5.33 4.15
C SER A 125 9.23 -6.11 4.10
N MET A 126 8.64 -6.26 2.91
CA MET A 126 7.39 -7.00 2.73
C MET A 126 7.55 -8.50 3.01
N ILE A 127 8.69 -9.08 2.62
CA ILE A 127 9.02 -10.48 2.91
C ILE A 127 9.12 -10.70 4.43
N PHE A 128 9.81 -9.82 5.15
CA PHE A 128 10.00 -9.96 6.58
C PHE A 128 8.71 -9.71 7.36
N ALA A 129 7.99 -8.63 7.04
CA ALA A 129 6.71 -8.34 7.69
C ALA A 129 5.68 -9.45 7.47
N SER A 130 5.57 -9.97 6.23
CA SER A 130 4.68 -11.09 5.93
C SER A 130 5.10 -12.37 6.62
N GLY A 131 6.41 -12.68 6.63
CA GLY A 131 6.93 -13.86 7.30
C GLY A 131 6.66 -13.89 8.80
N ALA A 132 6.67 -12.72 9.45
CA ALA A 132 6.31 -12.58 10.87
C ALA A 132 4.79 -12.64 11.11
N ALA A 133 3.99 -12.08 10.21
CA ALA A 133 2.54 -12.01 10.36
C ALA A 133 1.82 -13.33 10.05
N ILE A 134 2.26 -14.09 9.04
CA ILE A 134 1.59 -15.30 8.54
C ILE A 134 1.32 -16.35 9.64
N PRO A 135 2.26 -16.67 10.54
CA PRO A 135 1.98 -17.63 11.62
C PRO A 135 0.76 -17.23 12.47
N TYR A 136 0.68 -15.96 12.87
CA TYR A 136 -0.43 -15.44 13.67
C TYR A 136 -1.75 -15.33 12.88
N MET A 137 -1.67 -15.04 11.59
CA MET A 137 -2.85 -15.07 10.71
C MET A 137 -3.41 -16.49 10.57
N LYS A 138 -2.55 -17.51 10.48
CA LYS A 138 -2.96 -18.92 10.48
C LYS A 138 -3.68 -19.30 11.78
N GLU A 139 -3.15 -18.90 12.93
CA GLU A 139 -3.77 -19.10 14.24
C GLU A 139 -5.11 -18.39 14.37
N SER A 140 -5.27 -17.24 13.70
CA SER A 140 -6.53 -16.48 13.64
C SER A 140 -7.56 -17.06 12.66
N GLY A 141 -7.20 -18.14 11.90
CA GLY A 141 -8.08 -18.82 10.95
C GLY A 141 -7.97 -18.33 9.51
N GLY A 142 -6.93 -17.58 9.17
CA GLY A 142 -6.67 -17.01 7.85
C GLY A 142 -6.59 -15.49 7.87
N GLY A 143 -6.56 -14.86 6.69
CA GLY A 143 -6.44 -13.41 6.63
C GLY A 143 -6.27 -12.82 5.24
N SER A 144 -5.92 -11.53 5.18
CA SER A 144 -5.66 -10.80 3.95
C SER A 144 -4.36 -10.01 4.02
N ILE A 145 -3.46 -10.25 3.07
CA ILE A 145 -2.22 -9.47 2.89
C ILE A 145 -2.39 -8.60 1.65
N ILE A 146 -2.08 -7.32 1.78
CA ILE A 146 -2.13 -6.34 0.70
C ILE A 146 -0.73 -5.78 0.50
N ASN A 147 -0.17 -5.96 -0.69
CA ASN A 147 1.14 -5.44 -1.05
C ASN A 147 0.98 -4.19 -1.93
N ILE A 148 1.60 -3.08 -1.56
CA ILE A 148 1.53 -1.85 -2.35
C ILE A 148 2.69 -1.80 -3.36
N SER A 149 2.34 -2.08 -4.62
CA SER A 149 3.23 -1.90 -5.77
C SER A 149 3.12 -0.47 -6.35
N SER A 150 3.03 -0.34 -7.64
CA SER A 150 2.85 0.88 -8.42
C SER A 150 2.52 0.52 -9.87
N ILE A 151 1.90 1.44 -10.62
CA ILE A 151 1.85 1.33 -12.09
C ILE A 151 3.24 1.20 -12.70
N ALA A 152 4.29 1.68 -12.04
CA ALA A 152 5.68 1.48 -12.46
C ALA A 152 6.08 -0.02 -12.51
N GLY A 153 5.43 -0.87 -11.73
CA GLY A 153 5.60 -2.33 -11.82
C GLY A 153 4.87 -2.97 -13.00
N LEU A 154 3.91 -2.28 -13.61
CA LEU A 154 3.13 -2.73 -14.77
C LEU A 154 3.63 -2.13 -16.09
N ARG A 155 4.14 -0.90 -16.04
CA ARG A 155 4.63 -0.15 -17.20
C ARG A 155 5.93 0.56 -16.83
N ALA A 156 6.95 0.48 -17.67
CA ALA A 156 8.21 1.16 -17.43
C ALA A 156 8.03 2.68 -17.27
N HIS A 157 8.73 3.27 -16.31
CA HIS A 157 8.57 4.68 -15.93
C HIS A 157 9.91 5.42 -15.77
N SER A 158 10.93 5.05 -16.58
CA SER A 158 12.26 5.68 -16.57
C SER A 158 12.92 5.81 -15.17
N GLN A 159 12.69 4.82 -14.33
CA GLN A 159 13.21 4.73 -12.96
C GLN A 159 13.57 3.26 -12.71
N THR A 160 14.69 2.79 -13.26
CA THR A 160 15.05 1.38 -13.25
C THR A 160 14.99 0.73 -11.87
N PRO A 161 15.60 1.31 -10.80
CA PRO A 161 15.55 0.68 -9.47
C PRO A 161 14.13 0.58 -8.93
N TYR A 162 13.34 1.64 -9.06
CA TYR A 162 11.97 1.66 -8.59
C TYR A 162 11.06 0.70 -9.37
N THR A 163 11.12 0.74 -10.70
CA THR A 163 10.35 -0.15 -11.59
C THR A 163 10.66 -1.62 -11.26
N THR A 164 11.93 -1.98 -11.15
CA THR A 164 12.34 -3.35 -10.85
C THR A 164 11.78 -3.81 -9.50
N THR A 165 11.89 -3.00 -8.45
CA THR A 165 11.36 -3.38 -7.13
C THR A 165 9.84 -3.50 -7.12
N LYS A 166 9.13 -2.60 -7.80
CA LYS A 166 7.67 -2.65 -7.87
C LYS A 166 7.14 -3.79 -8.75
N THR A 167 7.91 -4.22 -9.75
CA THR A 167 7.65 -5.47 -10.49
C THR A 167 7.91 -6.70 -9.62
N ALA A 168 8.97 -6.69 -8.80
CA ALA A 168 9.26 -7.79 -7.87
C ALA A 168 8.13 -7.99 -6.83
N VAL A 169 7.49 -6.91 -6.36
CA VAL A 169 6.31 -6.99 -5.46
C VAL A 169 5.15 -7.74 -6.11
N ILE A 170 4.96 -7.62 -7.42
CA ILE A 170 3.93 -8.35 -8.16
C ILE A 170 4.23 -9.86 -8.15
N GLY A 171 5.48 -10.24 -8.48
CA GLY A 171 5.91 -11.64 -8.42
C GLY A 171 5.82 -12.23 -7.01
N LEU A 172 6.21 -11.45 -5.99
CA LEU A 172 6.08 -11.82 -4.59
C LEU A 172 4.60 -12.08 -4.23
N THR A 173 3.69 -11.23 -4.67
CA THR A 173 2.25 -11.40 -4.43
C THR A 173 1.72 -12.72 -5.01
N PHE A 174 2.09 -13.07 -6.24
CA PHE A 174 1.66 -14.31 -6.89
C PHE A 174 2.18 -15.55 -6.14
N SER A 175 3.46 -15.54 -5.76
CA SER A 175 4.06 -16.63 -5.00
C SER A 175 3.37 -16.81 -3.64
N MET A 176 3.26 -15.73 -2.87
CA MET A 176 2.61 -15.78 -1.55
C MET A 176 1.14 -16.21 -1.61
N ALA A 177 0.40 -15.81 -2.65
CA ALA A 177 -0.99 -16.24 -2.84
C ALA A 177 -1.10 -17.75 -3.08
N ALA A 178 -0.17 -18.33 -3.84
CA ALA A 178 -0.10 -19.77 -4.07
C ALA A 178 0.34 -20.54 -2.80
N ASP A 179 1.37 -20.03 -2.12
CA ASP A 179 1.97 -20.69 -0.96
C ASP A 179 1.03 -20.71 0.26
N HIS A 180 0.25 -19.63 0.47
CA HIS A 180 -0.57 -19.43 1.69
C HIS A 180 -2.08 -19.49 1.46
N GLY A 181 -2.53 -19.76 0.22
CA GLY A 181 -3.93 -20.05 -0.06
C GLY A 181 -4.47 -21.25 0.75
N PRO A 182 -3.71 -22.35 0.92
CA PRO A 182 -4.11 -23.46 1.79
C PRO A 182 -4.30 -23.09 3.27
N ASP A 183 -3.66 -22.01 3.72
CA ASP A 183 -3.79 -21.47 5.07
C ASP A 183 -4.97 -20.47 5.21
N ASN A 184 -5.84 -20.37 4.19
CA ASN A 184 -6.92 -19.39 4.11
C ASN A 184 -6.42 -17.93 4.17
N ILE A 185 -5.20 -17.68 3.67
CA ILE A 185 -4.63 -16.33 3.57
C ILE A 185 -4.66 -15.88 2.11
N ARG A 186 -5.38 -14.78 1.85
CA ARG A 186 -5.42 -14.14 0.54
C ARG A 186 -4.29 -13.12 0.44
N VAL A 187 -3.60 -13.07 -0.69
CA VAL A 187 -2.53 -12.10 -0.93
C VAL A 187 -2.80 -11.38 -2.24
N ASN A 188 -2.97 -10.08 -2.19
CA ASN A 188 -3.27 -9.26 -3.37
C ASN A 188 -2.35 -8.04 -3.41
N CYS A 189 -2.23 -7.46 -4.59
CA CYS A 189 -1.40 -6.29 -4.84
C CYS A 189 -2.27 -5.12 -5.29
N ILE A 190 -2.03 -3.93 -4.76
CA ILE A 190 -2.54 -2.67 -5.33
C ILE A 190 -1.41 -2.00 -6.10
N ALA A 191 -1.70 -1.52 -7.31
CA ALA A 191 -0.78 -0.75 -8.15
C ALA A 191 -1.29 0.69 -8.31
N PRO A 192 -0.94 1.61 -7.39
CA PRO A 192 -1.36 3.00 -7.47
C PRO A 192 -0.77 3.72 -8.69
N GLY A 193 -1.56 4.64 -9.26
CA GLY A 193 -1.17 5.48 -10.37
C GLY A 193 -0.57 6.82 -9.96
N LEU A 194 -0.91 7.83 -10.73
CA LEU A 194 -0.39 9.19 -10.59
C LEU A 194 -1.13 9.95 -9.46
N LEU A 195 -0.99 9.47 -8.23
CA LEU A 195 -1.63 10.09 -7.07
C LEU A 195 -0.95 11.41 -6.67
N HIS A 196 -1.75 12.32 -6.10
CA HIS A 196 -1.25 13.48 -5.37
C HIS A 196 -1.16 13.15 -3.88
N THR A 197 0.07 12.96 -3.39
CA THR A 197 0.35 12.56 -2.00
C THR A 197 1.55 13.33 -1.46
N PRO A 198 1.79 13.36 -0.15
CA PRO A 198 2.98 14.00 0.45
C PRO A 198 4.33 13.54 -0.15
N MET A 199 4.40 12.31 -0.65
CA MET A 199 5.61 11.80 -1.33
C MET A 199 5.84 12.46 -2.70
N THR A 200 4.78 12.82 -3.43
CA THR A 200 4.86 13.34 -4.81
C THR A 200 4.71 14.87 -4.88
N ALA A 201 3.89 15.45 -4.04
CA ALA A 201 3.53 16.87 -4.05
C ALA A 201 4.73 17.84 -4.01
N PRO A 202 5.75 17.66 -3.14
CA PRO A 202 6.86 18.63 -3.03
C PRO A 202 7.73 18.75 -4.28
N ARG A 203 7.58 17.83 -5.24
CA ARG A 203 8.41 17.75 -6.45
C ARG A 203 7.61 18.10 -7.70
N MET A 204 6.42 18.67 -7.56
CA MET A 204 5.45 18.83 -8.64
C MET A 204 5.00 20.28 -8.77
N SER A 205 5.17 20.89 -9.94
CA SER A 205 4.54 22.17 -10.29
C SER A 205 3.05 21.98 -10.63
N ASP A 206 2.27 23.07 -10.60
CA ASP A 206 0.85 23.04 -10.98
C ASP A 206 0.65 22.53 -12.42
N VAL A 207 1.56 22.90 -13.33
CA VAL A 207 1.54 22.42 -14.72
C VAL A 207 1.73 20.90 -14.78
N GLN A 208 2.69 20.38 -14.05
CA GLN A 208 2.92 18.91 -13.97
C GLN A 208 1.76 18.20 -13.30
N ARG A 209 1.12 18.82 -12.31
CA ARG A 209 -0.06 18.28 -11.64
C ARG A 209 -1.23 18.15 -12.63
N GLU A 210 -1.49 19.18 -13.41
CA GLU A 210 -2.55 19.15 -14.43
C GLU A 210 -2.24 18.15 -15.56
N GLN A 211 -0.97 18.06 -15.99
CA GLN A 211 -0.53 17.06 -16.96
C GLN A 211 -0.75 15.64 -16.45
N ARG A 212 -0.46 15.36 -15.17
CA ARG A 212 -0.68 14.05 -14.56
C ARG A 212 -2.15 13.71 -14.47
N LYS A 213 -2.99 14.66 -14.10
CA LYS A 213 -4.43 14.51 -14.03
C LYS A 213 -5.04 14.23 -15.40
N SER A 214 -4.64 15.00 -16.43
CA SER A 214 -5.09 14.80 -17.80
C SER A 214 -4.47 13.58 -18.48
N ALA A 215 -3.45 12.94 -17.88
CA ALA A 215 -2.78 11.75 -18.40
C ALA A 215 -3.64 10.49 -18.31
N ALA A 216 -4.60 10.37 -17.44
CA ALA A 216 -5.48 9.22 -17.31
C ALA A 216 -6.86 9.46 -17.95
N PRO A 217 -7.52 8.42 -18.50
CA PRO A 217 -8.82 8.55 -19.15
C PRO A 217 -9.90 9.22 -18.32
N LEU A 218 -9.96 9.00 -17.00
CA LEU A 218 -10.96 9.65 -16.15
C LEU A 218 -10.72 11.16 -15.99
N GLY A 219 -9.52 11.68 -16.31
CA GLY A 219 -9.19 13.10 -16.21
C GLY A 219 -9.30 13.69 -14.80
N THR A 220 -9.25 12.83 -13.78
CA THR A 220 -9.37 13.21 -12.37
C THR A 220 -8.05 13.01 -11.64
N GLU A 221 -7.88 13.73 -10.52
CA GLU A 221 -6.71 13.54 -9.66
C GLU A 221 -7.00 12.44 -8.65
N GLY A 222 -6.14 11.41 -8.64
CA GLY A 222 -6.17 10.38 -7.61
C GLY A 222 -5.49 10.84 -6.33
N THR A 223 -5.97 10.33 -5.20
CA THR A 223 -5.51 10.61 -3.84
C THR A 223 -5.17 9.32 -3.10
N ALA A 224 -4.58 9.43 -1.93
CA ALA A 224 -4.33 8.29 -1.04
C ALA A 224 -5.62 7.56 -0.62
N TRP A 225 -6.75 8.26 -0.57
CA TRP A 225 -8.05 7.67 -0.22
C TRP A 225 -8.53 6.63 -1.24
N ASP A 226 -8.22 6.82 -2.52
CA ASP A 226 -8.57 5.86 -3.58
C ASP A 226 -7.85 4.53 -3.36
N VAL A 227 -6.60 4.56 -2.90
CA VAL A 227 -5.83 3.37 -2.50
C VAL A 227 -6.39 2.75 -1.24
N GLY A 228 -6.71 3.56 -0.23
CA GLY A 228 -7.27 3.09 1.03
C GLY A 228 -8.61 2.37 0.85
N TRP A 229 -9.52 2.86 -0.01
CA TRP A 229 -10.76 2.16 -0.33
C TRP A 229 -10.55 0.84 -1.07
N ALA A 230 -9.58 0.77 -1.97
CA ALA A 230 -9.19 -0.49 -2.60
C ALA A 230 -8.63 -1.49 -1.56
N ALA A 231 -7.86 -1.01 -0.59
CA ALA A 231 -7.35 -1.83 0.51
C ALA A 231 -8.48 -2.34 1.41
N VAL A 232 -9.46 -1.50 1.78
CA VAL A 232 -10.67 -1.94 2.52
C VAL A 232 -11.39 -3.06 1.78
N PHE A 233 -11.63 -2.91 0.47
CA PHE A 233 -12.27 -3.94 -0.34
C PHE A 233 -11.47 -5.25 -0.29
N LEU A 234 -10.18 -5.22 -0.56
CA LEU A 234 -9.34 -6.41 -0.57
C LEU A 234 -9.19 -7.06 0.82
N ALA A 235 -9.29 -6.29 1.90
CA ALA A 235 -9.26 -6.79 3.27
C ALA A 235 -10.59 -7.44 3.70
N SER A 236 -11.70 -7.04 3.10
CA SER A 236 -13.05 -7.43 3.51
C SER A 236 -13.49 -8.80 3.00
N GLU A 237 -14.62 -9.30 3.52
CA GLU A 237 -15.27 -10.52 3.06
C GLU A 237 -15.83 -10.42 1.63
N GLU A 238 -16.01 -9.20 1.11
CA GLU A 238 -16.43 -8.98 -0.28
C GLU A 238 -15.38 -9.51 -1.26
N ALA A 239 -14.10 -9.51 -0.87
CA ALA A 239 -12.98 -10.05 -1.65
C ALA A 239 -12.61 -11.49 -1.28
N ARG A 240 -13.46 -12.25 -0.55
CA ARG A 240 -13.15 -13.61 -0.07
C ARG A 240 -12.74 -14.61 -1.16
N TRP A 241 -13.09 -14.35 -2.42
CA TRP A 241 -12.77 -15.20 -3.59
C TRP A 241 -11.70 -14.58 -4.49
N ILE A 242 -10.94 -13.59 -3.97
CA ILE A 242 -9.92 -12.85 -4.72
C ILE A 242 -8.57 -13.03 -4.03
N THR A 243 -7.64 -13.69 -4.70
CA THR A 243 -6.24 -13.82 -4.29
C THR A 243 -5.33 -13.85 -5.52
N GLY A 244 -4.09 -13.39 -5.40
CA GLY A 244 -3.10 -13.38 -6.47
C GLY A 244 -3.38 -12.37 -7.59
N ILE A 245 -4.13 -11.30 -7.33
CA ILE A 245 -4.37 -10.26 -8.34
C ILE A 245 -3.48 -9.05 -8.14
N VAL A 246 -3.30 -8.31 -9.23
CA VAL A 246 -2.81 -6.93 -9.21
C VAL A 246 -3.98 -6.03 -9.57
N LEU A 247 -4.39 -5.17 -8.66
CA LEU A 247 -5.46 -4.19 -8.83
C LEU A 247 -4.88 -2.81 -9.13
N PRO A 248 -4.91 -2.33 -10.39
CA PRO A 248 -4.52 -0.96 -10.71
C PRO A 248 -5.55 0.03 -10.15
N VAL A 249 -5.07 1.04 -9.43
CA VAL A 249 -5.87 2.18 -8.92
C VAL A 249 -5.28 3.45 -9.52
N GLU A 250 -5.66 3.80 -10.77
CA GLU A 250 -4.86 4.67 -11.61
C GLU A 250 -5.65 5.41 -12.72
N ALA A 251 -6.96 5.46 -12.58
CA ALA A 251 -7.87 6.18 -13.49
C ALA A 251 -7.80 5.75 -14.97
N GLY A 252 -7.36 4.51 -15.26
CA GLY A 252 -7.29 3.95 -16.62
C GLY A 252 -6.00 4.25 -17.39
N LEU A 253 -4.97 4.80 -16.73
CA LEU A 253 -3.73 5.19 -17.39
C LEU A 253 -3.03 4.01 -18.10
N THR A 254 -3.01 2.82 -17.51
CA THR A 254 -2.27 1.67 -18.05
C THR A 254 -2.96 0.96 -19.21
N VAL A 255 -4.25 1.20 -19.44
CA VAL A 255 -5.01 0.59 -20.57
C VAL A 255 -5.01 1.45 -21.83
N THR A 256 -4.49 2.66 -21.78
CA THR A 256 -4.38 3.54 -22.95
C THR A 256 -3.05 3.38 -23.65
N SER A 257 -3.07 3.53 -25.00
CA SER A 257 -1.86 3.69 -25.78
C SER A 257 -1.52 5.17 -25.97
N PRO A 258 -0.24 5.53 -26.20
CA PRO A 258 0.14 6.91 -26.52
C PRO A 258 -0.63 7.51 -27.72
N VAL A 259 -0.98 6.68 -28.70
CA VAL A 259 -1.75 7.10 -29.90
C VAL A 259 -3.19 7.48 -29.51
N THR A 260 -3.85 6.68 -28.68
CA THR A 260 -5.20 6.99 -28.19
C THR A 260 -5.21 8.32 -27.45
N TYR A 261 -4.14 8.60 -26.71
CA TYR A 261 -4.00 9.77 -25.87
C TYR A 261 -3.90 11.08 -26.65
N THR A 262 -3.10 11.11 -27.72
CA THR A 262 -2.98 12.27 -28.62
C THR A 262 -4.29 12.55 -29.36
N THR A 263 -5.07 11.54 -29.68
CA THR A 263 -6.33 11.66 -30.41
C THR A 263 -7.48 12.07 -29.49
N ILE A 264 -7.60 11.47 -28.28
CA ILE A 264 -8.64 11.83 -27.31
C ILE A 264 -8.40 13.24 -26.74
N GLY A 265 -7.17 13.61 -26.44
CA GLY A 265 -6.85 14.96 -25.96
C GLY A 265 -7.17 16.07 -26.94
N GLN A 266 -7.26 15.75 -28.23
CA GLN A 266 -7.69 16.68 -29.28
C GLN A 266 -9.20 16.63 -29.57
N GLN A 267 -9.87 15.50 -29.33
CA GLN A 267 -11.30 15.28 -29.65
C GLN A 267 -12.23 15.39 -28.44
N ALA A 268 -11.75 15.21 -27.22
CA ALA A 268 -12.60 15.23 -26.01
C ALA A 268 -12.95 16.65 -25.51
N ARG A 269 -12.91 17.64 -26.38
CA ARG A 269 -13.42 18.99 -26.13
C ARG A 269 -14.64 19.30 -27.02
N PHE A 270 -15.49 18.30 -27.20
CA PHE A 270 -16.80 18.51 -27.80
C PHE A 270 -17.89 18.39 -26.77
#